data_b55a10a5b020ce206230c79d44c28178
#
_entry.id   b55a10a5b020ce206230c79d44c28178
#
_cell.length_a   1.000
_cell.length_b   1.000
_cell.length_c   1.000
_cell.angle_alpha   90.00
_cell.angle_beta   90.00
_cell.angle_gamma   90.00
#
_symmetry.space_group_name_H-M   'P 1'
#
loop_
_entity.id
_entity.type
_entity.pdbx_description
1 polymer ?
#
loop_
_entity_poly.entity_id
_entity_poly.type
_entity_poly.pdbx_seq_one_letter_code
_entity_poly.pdbx_strand_id
1 'polypeptide(L)'
;MNYEEALNYIHAVQWAGHKPGLTRTRTLLAALGDPHKQLKFIHVAGTNGKGSTAAMLASCLQAAGYRVGLYTSPFINRFNERIQINGQQIPDETLVALVEQVKPAADAMEDVPTEFEIITALGMLYFAQQQCDIVVLEVGLGGTLDSTNVIETPACAVITALGMDHVKELGPTLADIAAAKAGIIKPGCPVVSYGGAPEADAVLRRVAAQQNAPLTEVDFAKLQITGGDLDAVTFSFDGLDGVRLPLIGSYQPCNAALAITALRVLRQQGWNIPESAIRTGLEQVSWPGRFELLRHSPAFVLDGSHNAHGMRATVQSLKDRFPGQKFVFLVSIMADKDVDEMLALLAPLAERFVTVTAHNPRAMPAQTLAEHIRAYGCTAEAADSIEAGVARAEELGGEGPVCALGTLYFSGDVRQAFARLNA
;
A
#
# COMPACT_ATOMS: atom_id res chain seq x y z
N MET A 1 13.73 -14.64 -23.03
CA MET A 1 14.40 -13.42 -22.51
C MET A 1 14.94 -13.68 -21.12
N ASN A 2 15.87 -12.84 -20.59
CA ASN A 2 16.27 -12.91 -19.19
C ASN A 2 15.38 -11.99 -18.33
N TYR A 3 15.60 -11.99 -17.00
CA TYR A 3 14.79 -11.22 -16.05
C TYR A 3 14.88 -9.69 -16.30
N GLU A 4 16.07 -9.20 -16.59
CA GLU A 4 16.31 -7.77 -16.85
C GLU A 4 15.61 -7.31 -18.15
N GLU A 5 15.68 -8.15 -19.19
CA GLU A 5 14.95 -7.91 -20.45
C GLU A 5 13.43 -7.93 -20.25
N ALA A 6 12.91 -8.80 -19.37
CA ALA A 6 11.49 -8.85 -19.04
C ALA A 6 11.05 -7.57 -18.30
N LEU A 7 11.82 -7.11 -17.32
CA LEU A 7 11.55 -5.84 -16.64
C LEU A 7 11.64 -4.65 -17.60
N ASN A 8 12.66 -4.62 -18.44
CA ASN A 8 12.81 -3.57 -19.45
C ASN A 8 11.62 -3.54 -20.41
N TYR A 9 11.07 -4.68 -20.81
CA TYR A 9 9.85 -4.73 -21.62
C TYR A 9 8.66 -4.14 -20.87
N ILE A 10 8.44 -4.51 -19.61
CA ILE A 10 7.35 -3.99 -18.78
C ILE A 10 7.45 -2.46 -18.63
N HIS A 11 8.66 -1.96 -18.35
CA HIS A 11 8.90 -0.53 -18.10
C HIS A 11 9.05 0.30 -19.37
N ALA A 12 9.39 -0.30 -20.53
CA ALA A 12 9.55 0.40 -21.80
C ALA A 12 8.22 0.95 -22.36
N VAL A 13 7.11 0.41 -21.93
CA VAL A 13 5.79 0.99 -22.19
C VAL A 13 5.65 2.21 -21.28
N GLN A 14 6.46 3.22 -21.61
CA GLN A 14 6.54 4.45 -20.83
C GLN A 14 5.15 5.02 -20.59
N TRP A 15 5.01 5.54 -19.42
CA TRP A 15 3.97 6.42 -18.93
C TRP A 15 3.67 7.55 -19.95
N ALA A 16 3.06 7.18 -21.06
CA ALA A 16 2.53 8.11 -22.04
C ALA A 16 1.25 8.78 -21.49
N GLY A 17 1.36 9.31 -20.24
CA GLY A 17 0.26 9.92 -19.54
C GLY A 17 -0.74 8.88 -18.96
N HIS A 18 -1.52 9.32 -17.96
CA HIS A 18 -2.65 8.53 -17.47
C HIS A 18 -3.68 8.35 -18.59
N LYS A 19 -3.83 7.12 -19.08
CA LYS A 19 -4.86 6.76 -20.07
C LYS A 19 -6.00 6.03 -19.32
N PRO A 20 -7.00 6.74 -18.80
CA PRO A 20 -8.09 6.11 -18.08
C PRO A 20 -8.93 5.23 -19.01
N GLY A 21 -9.36 4.09 -18.49
CA GLY A 21 -10.24 3.18 -19.22
C GLY A 21 -9.89 1.71 -19.02
N LEU A 22 -10.87 0.83 -19.14
CA LEU A 22 -10.71 -0.61 -18.93
C LEU A 22 -10.59 -1.39 -20.24
N THR A 23 -10.80 -0.74 -21.38
CA THR A 23 -10.86 -1.42 -22.70
C THR A 23 -9.57 -2.15 -23.03
N ARG A 24 -8.40 -1.49 -22.88
CA ARG A 24 -7.10 -2.12 -23.16
C ARG A 24 -6.85 -3.35 -22.28
N THR A 25 -7.08 -3.21 -20.97
CA THR A 25 -6.90 -4.34 -20.04
C THR A 25 -7.84 -5.50 -20.39
N ARG A 26 -9.11 -5.21 -20.71
CA ARG A 26 -10.07 -6.23 -21.16
C ARG A 26 -9.65 -6.90 -22.46
N THR A 27 -9.20 -6.13 -23.44
CA THR A 27 -8.72 -6.66 -24.73
C THR A 27 -7.51 -7.57 -24.52
N LEU A 28 -6.54 -7.13 -23.71
CA LEU A 28 -5.36 -7.93 -23.38
C LEU A 28 -5.73 -9.23 -22.66
N LEU A 29 -6.59 -9.16 -21.63
CA LEU A 29 -7.03 -10.34 -20.89
C LEU A 29 -7.85 -11.30 -21.77
N ALA A 30 -8.69 -10.80 -22.68
CA ALA A 30 -9.43 -11.63 -23.63
C ALA A 30 -8.47 -12.38 -24.58
N ALA A 31 -7.42 -11.73 -25.06
CA ALA A 31 -6.38 -12.37 -25.87
C ALA A 31 -5.59 -13.45 -25.11
N LEU A 32 -5.56 -13.35 -23.76
CA LEU A 32 -4.95 -14.34 -22.87
C LEU A 32 -5.95 -15.41 -22.35
N GLY A 33 -7.19 -15.45 -22.88
CA GLY A 33 -8.22 -16.41 -22.51
C GLY A 33 -8.97 -16.06 -21.21
N ASP A 34 -9.06 -14.79 -20.86
CA ASP A 34 -9.81 -14.25 -19.71
C ASP A 34 -9.45 -14.93 -18.36
N PRO A 35 -8.18 -15.03 -17.98
CA PRO A 35 -7.75 -15.79 -16.80
C PRO A 35 -8.42 -15.29 -15.51
N HIS A 36 -8.73 -13.99 -15.42
CA HIS A 36 -9.38 -13.37 -14.27
C HIS A 36 -10.79 -13.91 -13.99
N LYS A 37 -11.49 -14.45 -14.99
CA LYS A 37 -12.86 -15.01 -14.82
C LYS A 37 -12.88 -16.33 -14.03
N GLN A 38 -11.73 -16.96 -13.86
CA GLN A 38 -11.59 -18.21 -13.09
C GLN A 38 -11.27 -17.96 -11.62
N LEU A 39 -11.02 -16.69 -11.24
CA LEU A 39 -10.54 -16.30 -9.92
C LEU A 39 -11.65 -15.65 -9.08
N LYS A 40 -11.52 -15.76 -7.76
CA LYS A 40 -12.29 -15.00 -6.78
C LYS A 40 -11.43 -13.89 -6.18
N PHE A 41 -12.05 -12.75 -5.87
CA PHE A 41 -11.29 -11.58 -5.45
C PHE A 41 -11.84 -10.97 -4.16
N ILE A 42 -10.92 -10.47 -3.32
CA ILE A 42 -11.18 -9.35 -2.41
C ILE A 42 -10.55 -8.13 -3.05
N HIS A 43 -11.33 -7.12 -3.39
CA HIS A 43 -10.87 -5.94 -4.09
C HIS A 43 -10.68 -4.80 -3.09
N VAL A 44 -9.45 -4.27 -2.96
CA VAL A 44 -9.09 -3.32 -1.91
C VAL A 44 -8.75 -1.96 -2.53
N ALA A 45 -9.59 -0.95 -2.26
CA ALA A 45 -9.34 0.45 -2.62
C ALA A 45 -9.23 1.33 -1.37
N GLY A 46 -8.73 2.54 -1.55
CA GLY A 46 -8.60 3.52 -0.46
C GLY A 46 -7.49 4.53 -0.74
N THR A 47 -7.29 5.48 0.16
CA THR A 47 -6.16 6.40 0.07
C THR A 47 -4.96 5.79 0.78
N ASN A 48 -5.05 5.53 2.06
CA ASN A 48 -4.00 4.94 2.88
C ASN A 48 -4.44 3.60 3.49
N GLY A 49 -3.49 2.72 3.80
CA GLY A 49 -3.75 1.43 4.44
C GLY A 49 -4.07 0.27 3.48
N LYS A 50 -4.19 0.49 2.16
CA LYS A 50 -4.51 -0.56 1.18
C LYS A 50 -3.59 -1.77 1.30
N GLY A 51 -2.28 -1.58 1.10
CA GLY A 51 -1.29 -2.67 1.14
C GLY A 51 -1.24 -3.38 2.49
N SER A 52 -1.28 -2.63 3.63
CA SER A 52 -1.32 -3.25 4.97
C SER A 52 -2.56 -4.09 5.18
N THR A 53 -3.74 -3.58 4.80
CA THR A 53 -5.01 -4.33 4.89
C THR A 53 -4.99 -5.55 3.96
N ALA A 54 -4.47 -5.41 2.74
CA ALA A 54 -4.34 -6.51 1.79
C ALA A 54 -3.41 -7.61 2.32
N ALA A 55 -2.28 -7.25 2.91
CA ALA A 55 -1.35 -8.19 3.54
C ALA A 55 -1.99 -8.93 4.72
N MET A 56 -2.73 -8.22 5.60
CA MET A 56 -3.47 -8.83 6.72
C MET A 56 -4.54 -9.81 6.23
N LEU A 57 -5.32 -9.43 5.21
CA LEU A 57 -6.33 -10.30 4.60
C LEU A 57 -5.69 -11.56 4.01
N ALA A 58 -4.61 -11.40 3.23
CA ALA A 58 -3.90 -12.52 2.62
C ALA A 58 -3.30 -13.46 3.67
N SER A 59 -2.66 -12.93 4.72
CA SER A 59 -2.09 -13.71 5.81
C SER A 59 -3.16 -14.52 6.56
N CYS A 60 -4.31 -13.93 6.86
CA CYS A 60 -5.40 -14.61 7.55
C CYS A 60 -6.04 -15.69 6.69
N LEU A 61 -6.23 -15.45 5.40
CA LEU A 61 -6.75 -16.45 4.46
C LEU A 61 -5.78 -17.61 4.25
N GLN A 62 -4.48 -17.32 4.19
CA GLN A 62 -3.44 -18.35 4.15
C GLN A 62 -3.46 -19.20 5.43
N ALA A 63 -3.58 -18.58 6.61
CA ALA A 63 -3.72 -19.27 7.89
C ALA A 63 -5.00 -20.13 7.96
N ALA A 64 -6.05 -19.77 7.22
CA ALA A 64 -7.27 -20.56 7.05
C ALA A 64 -7.12 -21.73 6.05
N GLY A 65 -5.94 -21.88 5.42
CA GLY A 65 -5.62 -22.99 4.52
C GLY A 65 -5.89 -22.72 3.04
N TYR A 66 -6.23 -21.50 2.65
CA TYR A 66 -6.43 -21.14 1.24
C TYR A 66 -5.10 -20.90 0.52
N ARG A 67 -5.09 -21.16 -0.79
CA ARG A 67 -4.04 -20.70 -1.71
C ARG A 67 -4.36 -19.28 -2.15
N VAL A 68 -3.67 -18.31 -1.56
CA VAL A 68 -3.99 -16.89 -1.65
C VAL A 68 -3.03 -16.18 -2.59
N GLY A 69 -3.57 -15.57 -3.65
CA GLY A 69 -2.86 -14.58 -4.43
C GLY A 69 -2.89 -13.21 -3.73
N LEU A 70 -1.78 -12.49 -3.75
CA LEU A 70 -1.69 -11.11 -3.28
C LEU A 70 -1.10 -10.24 -4.39
N TYR A 71 -1.86 -9.24 -4.83
CA TYR A 71 -1.45 -8.24 -5.81
C TYR A 71 -1.40 -6.86 -5.18
N THR A 72 -0.23 -6.21 -5.20
CA THR A 72 -0.01 -4.93 -4.53
C THR A 72 0.82 -3.96 -5.35
N SER A 73 0.75 -2.66 -5.04
CA SER A 73 1.51 -1.60 -5.68
C SER A 73 1.72 -0.38 -4.77
N PRO A 74 2.87 0.34 -4.91
CA PRO A 74 4.07 -0.08 -5.63
C PRO A 74 4.87 -1.15 -4.87
N PHE A 75 5.95 -1.67 -5.44
CA PHE A 75 6.94 -2.49 -4.74
C PHE A 75 7.93 -1.61 -3.96
N ILE A 76 8.68 -2.21 -3.02
CA ILE A 76 9.67 -1.52 -2.20
C ILE A 76 11.09 -1.88 -2.64
N ASN A 77 11.45 -3.17 -2.65
CA ASN A 77 12.81 -3.61 -2.97
C ASN A 77 12.92 -4.15 -4.40
N ARG A 78 11.97 -4.95 -4.81
CA ARG A 78 12.00 -5.59 -6.12
C ARG A 78 10.61 -5.77 -6.73
N PHE A 79 10.55 -5.75 -8.05
CA PHE A 79 9.31 -5.84 -8.84
C PHE A 79 8.41 -7.01 -8.43
N ASN A 80 8.99 -8.16 -8.13
CA ASN A 80 8.29 -9.41 -7.81
C ASN A 80 7.38 -9.31 -6.58
N GLU A 81 7.62 -8.34 -5.69
CA GLU A 81 6.76 -8.07 -4.52
C GLU A 81 5.31 -7.77 -4.88
N ARG A 82 5.07 -7.29 -6.13
CA ARG A 82 3.73 -6.97 -6.63
C ARG A 82 2.82 -8.18 -6.77
N ILE A 83 3.42 -9.38 -6.95
CA ILE A 83 2.69 -10.61 -7.28
C ILE A 83 3.21 -11.73 -6.36
N GLN A 84 2.40 -12.13 -5.40
CA GLN A 84 2.76 -13.13 -4.40
C GLN A 84 1.70 -14.22 -4.30
N ILE A 85 2.10 -15.42 -3.91
CA ILE A 85 1.20 -16.51 -3.52
C ILE A 85 1.66 -17.03 -2.17
N ASN A 86 0.77 -17.03 -1.18
CA ASN A 86 1.06 -17.47 0.17
C ASN A 86 2.35 -16.86 0.73
N GLY A 87 2.53 -15.53 0.56
CA GLY A 87 3.68 -14.77 1.04
C GLY A 87 4.97 -14.97 0.23
N GLN A 88 4.95 -15.83 -0.81
CA GLN A 88 6.10 -16.03 -1.69
C GLN A 88 5.95 -15.18 -2.95
N GLN A 89 6.97 -14.38 -3.23
CA GLN A 89 7.03 -13.58 -4.45
C GLN A 89 7.11 -14.49 -5.69
N ILE A 90 6.56 -14.02 -6.82
CA ILE A 90 6.69 -14.73 -8.09
C ILE A 90 8.19 -14.98 -8.40
N PRO A 91 8.62 -16.22 -8.76
CA PRO A 91 9.99 -16.51 -9.16
C PRO A 91 10.38 -15.74 -10.44
N ASP A 92 11.67 -15.39 -10.58
CA ASP A 92 12.18 -14.64 -11.72
C ASP A 92 11.92 -15.33 -13.05
N GLU A 93 12.20 -16.62 -13.12
CA GLU A 93 11.96 -17.45 -14.30
C GLU A 93 10.49 -17.59 -14.65
N THR A 94 9.61 -17.58 -13.64
CA THR A 94 8.16 -17.59 -13.87
C THR A 94 7.69 -16.24 -14.39
N LEU A 95 8.19 -15.14 -13.87
CA LEU A 95 7.88 -13.81 -14.39
C LEU A 95 8.32 -13.68 -15.84
N VAL A 96 9.53 -14.13 -16.18
CA VAL A 96 10.04 -14.14 -17.57
C VAL A 96 9.12 -14.93 -18.49
N ALA A 97 8.76 -16.16 -18.10
CA ALA A 97 7.86 -17.01 -18.91
C ALA A 97 6.48 -16.37 -19.10
N LEU A 98 5.94 -15.68 -18.10
CA LEU A 98 4.67 -14.96 -18.23
C LEU A 98 4.78 -13.73 -19.13
N VAL A 99 5.88 -12.99 -19.07
CA VAL A 99 6.12 -11.86 -19.97
C VAL A 99 6.21 -12.37 -21.42
N GLU A 100 6.88 -13.50 -21.68
CA GLU A 100 6.94 -14.12 -23.01
C GLU A 100 5.55 -14.57 -23.51
N GLN A 101 4.61 -14.93 -22.62
CA GLN A 101 3.23 -15.25 -22.97
C GLN A 101 2.39 -14.00 -23.24
N VAL A 102 2.55 -12.94 -22.43
CA VAL A 102 1.75 -11.71 -22.54
C VAL A 102 2.21 -10.81 -23.70
N LYS A 103 3.53 -10.75 -23.93
CA LYS A 103 4.14 -9.86 -24.91
C LYS A 103 3.53 -9.95 -26.31
N PRO A 104 3.33 -11.12 -26.95
CA PRO A 104 2.76 -11.21 -28.30
C PRO A 104 1.33 -10.62 -28.37
N ALA A 105 0.51 -10.81 -27.32
CA ALA A 105 -0.83 -10.28 -27.25
C ALA A 105 -0.82 -8.75 -27.07
N ALA A 106 0.06 -8.24 -26.21
CA ALA A 106 0.21 -6.81 -25.95
C ALA A 106 0.76 -6.07 -27.18
N ASP A 107 1.77 -6.61 -27.85
CA ASP A 107 2.40 -6.01 -29.04
C ASP A 107 1.45 -6.00 -30.26
N ALA A 108 0.46 -6.89 -30.32
CA ALA A 108 -0.53 -6.93 -31.40
C ALA A 108 -1.67 -5.91 -31.23
N MET A 109 -1.74 -5.22 -30.09
CA MET A 109 -2.81 -4.25 -29.83
C MET A 109 -2.51 -2.90 -30.51
N GLU A 110 -3.48 -2.33 -31.22
CA GLU A 110 -3.37 -0.98 -31.80
C GLU A 110 -3.26 0.10 -30.70
N ASP A 111 -4.07 0.01 -29.65
CA ASP A 111 -3.96 0.85 -28.45
C ASP A 111 -3.12 0.11 -27.42
N VAL A 112 -1.82 0.43 -27.40
CA VAL A 112 -0.81 -0.25 -26.59
C VAL A 112 -1.17 -0.15 -25.10
N PRO A 113 -1.18 -1.29 -24.38
CA PRO A 113 -1.49 -1.29 -22.96
C PRO A 113 -0.39 -0.57 -22.16
N THR A 114 -0.78 0.08 -21.07
CA THR A 114 0.16 0.75 -20.16
C THR A 114 0.93 -0.28 -19.32
N GLU A 115 2.04 0.16 -18.69
CA GLU A 115 2.81 -0.66 -17.76
C GLU A 115 1.91 -1.34 -16.73
N PHE A 116 1.03 -0.58 -16.05
CA PHE A 116 0.17 -1.13 -15.01
C PHE A 116 -0.88 -2.12 -15.55
N GLU A 117 -1.36 -1.93 -16.77
CA GLU A 117 -2.26 -2.88 -17.45
C GLU A 117 -1.55 -4.20 -17.77
N ILE A 118 -0.28 -4.14 -18.22
CA ILE A 118 0.55 -5.34 -18.43
C ILE A 118 0.79 -6.06 -17.11
N ILE A 119 1.19 -5.35 -16.07
CA ILE A 119 1.44 -5.94 -14.74
C ILE A 119 0.17 -6.61 -14.20
N THR A 120 -0.99 -5.96 -14.37
CA THR A 120 -2.29 -6.52 -13.97
C THR A 120 -2.57 -7.82 -14.72
N ALA A 121 -2.35 -7.85 -16.03
CA ALA A 121 -2.55 -9.07 -16.83
C ALA A 121 -1.58 -10.20 -16.43
N LEU A 122 -0.32 -9.89 -16.15
CA LEU A 122 0.67 -10.85 -15.63
C LEU A 122 0.21 -11.47 -14.30
N GLY A 123 -0.26 -10.64 -13.36
CA GLY A 123 -0.79 -11.09 -12.07
C GLY A 123 -2.00 -12.02 -12.23
N MET A 124 -2.99 -11.61 -13.05
CA MET A 124 -4.19 -12.41 -13.30
C MET A 124 -3.84 -13.77 -13.94
N LEU A 125 -2.94 -13.78 -14.92
CA LEU A 125 -2.49 -14.99 -15.59
C LEU A 125 -1.76 -15.93 -14.60
N TYR A 126 -0.86 -15.39 -13.78
CA TYR A 126 -0.13 -16.15 -12.78
C TYR A 126 -1.05 -16.80 -11.74
N PHE A 127 -1.96 -16.03 -11.15
CA PHE A 127 -2.88 -16.54 -10.14
C PHE A 127 -3.82 -17.62 -10.69
N ALA A 128 -4.28 -17.47 -11.93
CA ALA A 128 -5.10 -18.48 -12.60
C ALA A 128 -4.32 -19.76 -12.89
N GLN A 129 -3.10 -19.67 -13.45
CA GLN A 129 -2.23 -20.82 -13.71
C GLN A 129 -1.85 -21.55 -12.43
N GLN A 130 -1.69 -20.81 -11.33
CA GLN A 130 -1.37 -21.38 -10.03
C GLN A 130 -2.62 -21.81 -9.23
N GLN A 131 -3.82 -21.71 -9.81
CA GLN A 131 -5.08 -22.14 -9.20
C GLN A 131 -5.30 -21.55 -7.80
N CYS A 132 -5.11 -20.22 -7.66
CA CYS A 132 -5.42 -19.54 -6.40
C CYS A 132 -6.91 -19.64 -6.07
N ASP A 133 -7.23 -19.99 -4.81
CA ASP A 133 -8.62 -20.04 -4.32
C ASP A 133 -9.25 -18.66 -4.25
N ILE A 134 -8.43 -17.66 -3.89
CA ILE A 134 -8.82 -16.27 -3.77
C ILE A 134 -7.61 -15.36 -3.99
N VAL A 135 -7.84 -14.18 -4.55
CA VAL A 135 -6.83 -13.14 -4.76
C VAL A 135 -7.22 -11.89 -3.99
N VAL A 136 -6.33 -11.40 -3.14
CA VAL A 136 -6.44 -10.07 -2.55
C VAL A 136 -5.79 -9.09 -3.52
N LEU A 137 -6.63 -8.23 -4.11
CA LEU A 137 -6.30 -7.38 -5.24
C LEU A 137 -6.31 -5.91 -4.83
N GLU A 138 -5.14 -5.30 -4.68
CA GLU A 138 -5.00 -3.87 -4.37
C GLU A 138 -5.18 -3.03 -5.63
N VAL A 139 -6.04 -2.00 -5.54
CA VAL A 139 -6.20 -0.95 -6.57
C VAL A 139 -4.96 -0.08 -6.65
N GLY A 140 -4.47 0.18 -7.86
CA GLY A 140 -3.34 1.08 -8.07
C GLY A 140 -3.71 2.55 -7.84
N LEU A 141 -4.71 3.05 -8.56
CA LEU A 141 -5.17 4.43 -8.50
C LEU A 141 -6.69 4.55 -8.66
N GLY A 142 -7.33 5.29 -7.75
CA GLY A 142 -8.78 5.51 -7.81
C GLY A 142 -9.57 4.23 -7.53
N GLY A 143 -10.18 3.66 -8.54
CA GLY A 143 -10.98 2.44 -8.49
C GLY A 143 -11.77 2.23 -9.78
N THR A 144 -12.67 3.13 -10.14
CA THR A 144 -13.57 2.99 -11.30
C THR A 144 -12.86 2.62 -12.60
N LEU A 145 -11.75 3.28 -12.90
CA LEU A 145 -10.99 3.13 -14.16
C LEU A 145 -9.62 2.46 -13.94
N ASP A 146 -9.38 1.94 -12.76
CA ASP A 146 -8.16 1.19 -12.46
C ASP A 146 -8.15 -0.15 -13.18
N SER A 147 -7.00 -0.57 -13.70
CA SER A 147 -6.85 -1.82 -14.45
C SER A 147 -7.32 -3.05 -13.67
N THR A 148 -7.23 -3.02 -12.34
CA THR A 148 -7.72 -4.12 -11.48
C THR A 148 -9.23 -4.25 -11.50
N ASN A 149 -9.97 -3.18 -11.88
CA ASN A 149 -11.44 -3.15 -11.87
C ASN A 149 -12.09 -3.82 -13.11
N VAL A 150 -11.31 -4.55 -13.90
CA VAL A 150 -11.82 -5.41 -14.98
C VAL A 150 -12.56 -6.66 -14.47
N ILE A 151 -12.33 -7.02 -13.21
CA ILE A 151 -12.99 -8.14 -12.56
C ILE A 151 -14.51 -7.91 -12.49
N GLU A 152 -15.26 -9.00 -12.48
CA GLU A 152 -16.71 -8.98 -12.28
C GLU A 152 -17.05 -8.62 -10.82
N THR A 153 -17.94 -9.36 -10.17
CA THR A 153 -18.29 -9.09 -8.78
C THR A 153 -17.28 -9.76 -7.85
N PRO A 154 -16.51 -8.99 -7.04
CA PRO A 154 -15.61 -9.57 -6.04
C PRO A 154 -16.41 -10.22 -4.90
N ALA A 155 -15.80 -11.17 -4.19
CA ALA A 155 -16.38 -11.77 -2.98
C ALA A 155 -16.57 -10.71 -1.87
N CYS A 156 -15.70 -9.70 -1.83
CA CYS A 156 -15.84 -8.54 -0.96
C CYS A 156 -15.07 -7.36 -1.55
N ALA A 157 -15.68 -6.17 -1.53
CA ALA A 157 -15.00 -4.90 -1.77
C ALA A 157 -14.62 -4.28 -0.43
N VAL A 158 -13.36 -3.85 -0.30
CA VAL A 158 -12.83 -3.25 0.94
C VAL A 158 -12.36 -1.84 0.64
N ILE A 159 -12.89 -0.85 1.36
CA ILE A 159 -12.50 0.55 1.24
C ILE A 159 -11.75 0.95 2.51
N THR A 160 -10.45 1.19 2.38
CA THR A 160 -9.59 1.63 3.49
C THR A 160 -9.75 3.12 3.76
N ALA A 161 -8.97 3.68 4.70
CA ALA A 161 -9.06 5.08 5.09
C ALA A 161 -8.97 6.03 3.87
N LEU A 162 -9.93 6.97 3.78
CA LEU A 162 -10.01 7.97 2.73
C LEU A 162 -9.44 9.31 3.20
N GLY A 163 -8.70 9.96 2.32
CA GLY A 163 -8.11 11.27 2.53
C GLY A 163 -7.75 11.90 1.20
N MET A 164 -7.35 13.17 1.24
CA MET A 164 -6.93 13.91 0.04
C MET A 164 -5.62 13.33 -0.49
N ASP A 165 -5.64 12.87 -1.72
CA ASP A 165 -4.49 12.45 -2.52
C ASP A 165 -4.88 12.35 -3.99
N HIS A 166 -3.91 12.45 -4.91
CA HIS A 166 -4.15 12.36 -6.36
C HIS A 166 -5.25 13.30 -6.87
N VAL A 167 -5.26 14.52 -6.35
CA VAL A 167 -6.33 15.51 -6.62
C VAL A 167 -6.47 15.83 -8.10
N LYS A 168 -5.37 15.80 -8.85
CA LYS A 168 -5.36 16.04 -10.29
C LYS A 168 -6.09 14.97 -11.09
N GLU A 169 -5.99 13.72 -10.64
CA GLU A 169 -6.57 12.55 -11.32
C GLU A 169 -7.98 12.22 -10.81
N LEU A 170 -8.24 12.42 -9.51
CA LEU A 170 -9.46 11.94 -8.86
C LEU A 170 -10.47 13.03 -8.56
N GLY A 171 -10.04 14.31 -8.59
CA GLY A 171 -10.91 15.46 -8.29
C GLY A 171 -10.51 16.19 -7.01
N PRO A 172 -11.01 17.45 -6.86
CA PRO A 172 -10.55 18.37 -5.82
C PRO A 172 -11.20 18.15 -4.45
N THR A 173 -12.22 17.28 -4.34
CA THR A 173 -12.93 17.04 -3.08
C THR A 173 -12.79 15.62 -2.59
N LEU A 174 -12.98 15.41 -1.30
CA LEU A 174 -13.00 14.07 -0.71
C LEU A 174 -14.16 13.22 -1.27
N ALA A 175 -15.28 13.85 -1.63
CA ALA A 175 -16.41 13.21 -2.29
C ALA A 175 -16.04 12.67 -3.69
N ASP A 176 -15.25 13.42 -4.48
CA ASP A 176 -14.76 12.95 -5.79
C ASP A 176 -13.85 11.74 -5.64
N ILE A 177 -12.91 11.82 -4.70
CA ILE A 177 -11.99 10.72 -4.37
C ILE A 177 -12.76 9.48 -3.92
N ALA A 178 -13.77 9.66 -3.06
CA ALA A 178 -14.63 8.58 -2.61
C ALA A 178 -15.45 7.98 -3.77
N ALA A 179 -15.97 8.79 -4.67
CA ALA A 179 -16.73 8.35 -5.85
C ALA A 179 -15.85 7.51 -6.80
N ALA A 180 -14.61 7.94 -7.05
CA ALA A 180 -13.67 7.18 -7.87
C ALA A 180 -13.36 5.81 -7.24
N LYS A 181 -13.17 5.75 -5.90
CA LYS A 181 -12.87 4.50 -5.19
C LYS A 181 -14.10 3.59 -5.07
N ALA A 182 -15.29 4.16 -4.90
CA ALA A 182 -16.55 3.44 -4.88
C ALA A 182 -16.84 2.67 -6.17
N GLY A 183 -16.13 2.95 -7.27
CA GLY A 183 -16.25 2.21 -8.53
C GLY A 183 -15.88 0.72 -8.45
N ILE A 184 -15.26 0.27 -7.37
CA ILE A 184 -15.02 -1.16 -7.11
C ILE A 184 -16.24 -1.87 -6.52
N ILE A 185 -17.26 -1.13 -6.09
CA ILE A 185 -18.52 -1.66 -5.57
C ILE A 185 -19.36 -2.13 -6.75
N LYS A 186 -19.59 -3.43 -6.85
CA LYS A 186 -20.34 -4.08 -7.92
C LYS A 186 -21.73 -4.50 -7.45
N PRO A 187 -22.68 -4.78 -8.36
CA PRO A 187 -24.01 -5.21 -8.00
C PRO A 187 -24.02 -6.40 -7.02
N GLY A 188 -24.66 -6.23 -5.88
CA GLY A 188 -24.77 -7.25 -4.84
C GLY A 188 -23.50 -7.62 -4.10
N CYS A 189 -22.34 -6.99 -4.41
CA CYS A 189 -21.08 -7.25 -3.76
C CYS A 189 -21.09 -6.74 -2.32
N PRO A 190 -20.79 -7.54 -1.30
CA PRO A 190 -20.58 -7.05 0.05
C PRO A 190 -19.43 -6.06 0.10
N VAL A 191 -19.65 -4.96 0.83
CA VAL A 191 -18.68 -3.88 1.00
C VAL A 191 -18.34 -3.72 2.46
N VAL A 192 -17.06 -3.60 2.76
CA VAL A 192 -16.58 -3.20 4.10
C VAL A 192 -15.81 -1.91 3.97
N SER A 193 -16.19 -0.88 4.71
CA SER A 193 -15.52 0.42 4.68
C SER A 193 -14.95 0.79 6.04
N TYR A 194 -13.82 1.48 5.98
CA TYR A 194 -13.14 2.02 7.16
C TYR A 194 -14.03 3.05 7.88
N GLY A 195 -14.75 3.90 7.13
CA GLY A 195 -15.57 4.96 7.69
C GLY A 195 -14.76 6.12 8.30
N GLY A 196 -15.46 7.00 9.01
CA GLY A 196 -14.84 8.11 9.78
C GLY A 196 -14.60 9.39 8.98
N ALA A 197 -15.04 9.45 7.72
CA ALA A 197 -15.01 10.64 6.87
C ALA A 197 -16.43 10.93 6.33
N PRO A 198 -17.27 11.72 7.02
CA PRO A 198 -18.71 11.84 6.75
C PRO A 198 -19.08 12.13 5.29
N GLU A 199 -18.31 13.01 4.63
CA GLU A 199 -18.51 13.35 3.21
C GLU A 199 -18.25 12.13 2.31
N ALA A 200 -17.17 11.41 2.53
CA ALA A 200 -16.83 10.20 1.78
C ALA A 200 -17.79 9.05 2.11
N ASP A 201 -18.15 8.87 3.38
CA ASP A 201 -19.06 7.81 3.83
C ASP A 201 -20.45 7.96 3.22
N ALA A 202 -20.93 9.21 3.06
CA ALA A 202 -22.19 9.48 2.36
C ALA A 202 -22.16 9.03 0.90
N VAL A 203 -21.03 9.20 0.21
CA VAL A 203 -20.84 8.72 -1.17
C VAL A 203 -20.84 7.20 -1.21
N LEU A 204 -20.10 6.54 -0.31
CA LEU A 204 -20.01 5.09 -0.26
C LEU A 204 -21.39 4.45 0.02
N ARG A 205 -22.15 4.99 0.99
CA ARG A 205 -23.54 4.54 1.29
C ARG A 205 -24.45 4.68 0.08
N ARG A 206 -24.40 5.83 -0.62
CA ARG A 206 -25.18 6.07 -1.82
C ARG A 206 -24.86 5.06 -2.93
N VAL A 207 -23.58 4.85 -3.23
CA VAL A 207 -23.16 3.91 -4.28
C VAL A 207 -23.51 2.47 -3.90
N ALA A 208 -23.28 2.07 -2.65
CA ALA A 208 -23.66 0.74 -2.16
C ALA A 208 -25.17 0.49 -2.31
N ALA A 209 -26.00 1.48 -1.95
CA ALA A 209 -27.46 1.39 -2.13
C ALA A 209 -27.85 1.28 -3.61
N GLN A 210 -27.23 2.05 -4.51
CA GLN A 210 -27.45 1.99 -5.96
C GLN A 210 -27.08 0.62 -6.56
N GLN A 211 -26.07 -0.03 -5.99
CA GLN A 211 -25.60 -1.35 -6.43
C GLN A 211 -26.29 -2.51 -5.68
N ASN A 212 -27.26 -2.24 -4.80
CA ASN A 212 -27.83 -3.25 -3.89
C ASN A 212 -26.74 -4.05 -3.14
N ALA A 213 -25.62 -3.39 -2.81
CA ALA A 213 -24.46 -3.96 -2.17
C ALA A 213 -24.59 -3.79 -0.64
N PRO A 214 -24.56 -4.88 0.14
CA PRO A 214 -24.55 -4.77 1.60
C PRO A 214 -23.30 -4.06 2.08
N LEU A 215 -23.46 -2.93 2.78
CA LEU A 215 -22.35 -2.15 3.32
C LEU A 215 -22.24 -2.36 4.83
N THR A 216 -21.03 -2.73 5.28
CA THR A 216 -20.63 -2.81 6.68
C THR A 216 -19.55 -1.75 6.94
N GLU A 217 -19.82 -0.80 7.82
CA GLU A 217 -18.81 0.14 8.31
C GLU A 217 -18.14 -0.44 9.56
N VAL A 218 -16.82 -0.23 9.70
CA VAL A 218 -16.09 -0.71 10.87
C VAL A 218 -16.51 0.08 12.12
N ASP A 219 -16.92 -0.63 13.15
CA ASP A 219 -17.25 -0.04 14.46
C ASP A 219 -15.99 0.06 15.34
N PHE A 220 -15.26 1.17 15.19
CA PHE A 220 -14.04 1.41 15.98
C PHE A 220 -14.28 1.61 17.47
N ALA A 221 -15.51 1.80 17.94
CA ALA A 221 -15.80 1.81 19.36
C ALA A 221 -15.52 0.46 20.04
N LYS A 222 -15.46 -0.61 19.27
CA LYS A 222 -15.10 -1.96 19.73
C LYS A 222 -13.59 -2.23 19.69
N LEU A 223 -12.78 -1.31 19.18
CA LEU A 223 -11.32 -1.45 19.13
C LEU A 223 -10.71 -0.91 20.43
N GLN A 224 -9.94 -1.74 21.11
CA GLN A 224 -9.23 -1.38 22.33
C GLN A 224 -7.75 -1.74 22.18
N ILE A 225 -6.88 -0.75 22.27
CA ILE A 225 -5.44 -0.96 22.37
C ILE A 225 -5.13 -1.36 23.80
N THR A 226 -4.62 -2.56 24.00
CA THR A 226 -4.39 -3.14 25.35
C THR A 226 -2.92 -3.12 25.75
N GLY A 227 -2.01 -2.81 24.82
CA GLY A 227 -0.58 -2.71 25.07
C GLY A 227 0.23 -2.65 23.77
N GLY A 228 1.54 -2.81 23.91
CA GLY A 228 2.47 -2.91 22.82
C GLY A 228 3.85 -2.36 23.16
N ASP A 229 4.80 -2.75 22.36
CA ASP A 229 6.21 -2.35 22.41
C ASP A 229 6.71 -1.94 21.02
N LEU A 230 8.02 -1.97 20.79
CA LEU A 230 8.60 -1.70 19.46
C LEU A 230 8.55 -2.92 18.52
N ASP A 231 8.06 -4.08 18.98
CA ASP A 231 7.92 -5.29 18.15
C ASP A 231 6.47 -5.53 17.72
N ALA A 232 5.49 -5.10 18.55
CA ALA A 232 4.09 -5.34 18.25
C ALA A 232 3.14 -4.38 18.98
N VAL A 233 1.93 -4.24 18.44
CA VAL A 233 0.78 -3.65 19.13
C VAL A 233 -0.13 -4.78 19.58
N THR A 234 -0.60 -4.72 20.84
CA THR A 234 -1.62 -5.64 21.33
C THR A 234 -2.96 -4.93 21.41
N PHE A 235 -3.98 -5.55 20.85
CA PHE A 235 -5.33 -4.98 20.81
C PHE A 235 -6.42 -6.05 20.92
N SER A 236 -7.62 -5.62 21.26
CA SER A 236 -8.86 -6.41 21.20
C SER A 236 -9.85 -5.74 20.26
N PHE A 237 -10.59 -6.52 19.49
CA PHE A 237 -11.63 -6.03 18.58
C PHE A 237 -12.79 -7.00 18.46
N ASP A 238 -13.99 -6.56 18.87
CA ASP A 238 -15.29 -7.25 18.67
C ASP A 238 -15.25 -8.73 19.05
N GLY A 239 -14.76 -9.03 20.26
CA GLY A 239 -14.66 -10.39 20.83
C GLY A 239 -13.42 -11.18 20.42
N LEU A 240 -12.51 -10.62 19.61
CA LEU A 240 -11.19 -11.17 19.39
C LEU A 240 -10.19 -10.44 20.30
N ASP A 241 -9.84 -11.05 21.41
CA ASP A 241 -9.08 -10.38 22.47
C ASP A 241 -7.59 -10.66 22.42
N GLY A 242 -6.78 -9.64 22.76
CA GLY A 242 -5.33 -9.76 22.97
C GLY A 242 -4.54 -10.20 21.74
N VAL A 243 -4.90 -9.71 20.54
CA VAL A 243 -4.15 -9.97 19.31
C VAL A 243 -2.85 -9.20 19.31
N ARG A 244 -1.74 -9.88 19.08
CA ARG A 244 -0.41 -9.30 18.98
C ARG A 244 -0.06 -9.07 17.49
N LEU A 245 -0.16 -7.81 17.04
CA LEU A 245 0.07 -7.41 15.66
C LEU A 245 1.51 -6.88 15.49
N PRO A 246 2.38 -7.50 14.67
CA PRO A 246 3.77 -7.07 14.49
C PRO A 246 3.95 -5.84 13.59
N LEU A 247 2.88 -5.17 13.22
CA LEU A 247 2.90 -3.89 12.52
C LEU A 247 2.64 -2.77 13.54
N ILE A 248 3.69 -2.06 13.91
CA ILE A 248 3.71 -1.20 15.12
C ILE A 248 3.17 0.23 14.93
N GLY A 249 2.84 0.66 13.71
CA GLY A 249 2.19 1.95 13.47
C GLY A 249 0.84 2.05 14.20
N SER A 250 0.57 3.17 14.86
CA SER A 250 -0.66 3.39 15.66
C SER A 250 -1.96 3.23 14.85
N TYR A 251 -1.89 3.34 13.54
CA TYR A 251 -3.00 3.15 12.59
C TYR A 251 -3.23 1.67 12.21
N GLN A 252 -2.29 0.79 12.48
CA GLN A 252 -2.37 -0.61 12.04
C GLN A 252 -3.46 -1.43 12.75
N PRO A 253 -3.78 -1.23 14.04
CA PRO A 253 -4.94 -1.86 14.65
C PRO A 253 -6.27 -1.51 13.97
N CYS A 254 -6.41 -0.28 13.45
CA CYS A 254 -7.58 0.10 12.67
C CYS A 254 -7.64 -0.62 11.32
N ASN A 255 -6.50 -0.78 10.63
CA ASN A 255 -6.42 -1.60 9.40
C ASN A 255 -6.74 -3.07 9.71
N ALA A 256 -6.30 -3.58 10.86
CA ALA A 256 -6.61 -4.94 11.31
C ALA A 256 -8.12 -5.10 11.61
N ALA A 257 -8.75 -4.12 12.27
CA ALA A 257 -10.19 -4.13 12.50
C ALA A 257 -10.99 -4.18 11.18
N LEU A 258 -10.54 -3.43 10.16
CA LEU A 258 -11.11 -3.48 8.80
C LEU A 258 -10.94 -4.87 8.17
N ALA A 259 -9.74 -5.46 8.26
CA ALA A 259 -9.48 -6.80 7.73
C ALA A 259 -10.31 -7.86 8.47
N ILE A 260 -10.40 -7.83 9.81
CA ILE A 260 -11.24 -8.74 10.61
C ILE A 260 -12.71 -8.64 10.17
N THR A 261 -13.22 -7.42 10.01
CA THR A 261 -14.60 -7.19 9.57
C THR A 261 -14.85 -7.79 8.20
N ALA A 262 -13.93 -7.60 7.24
CA ALA A 262 -14.04 -8.17 5.89
C ALA A 262 -14.01 -9.71 5.90
N LEU A 263 -13.12 -10.31 6.70
CA LEU A 263 -13.04 -11.77 6.86
C LEU A 263 -14.32 -12.37 7.48
N ARG A 264 -14.91 -11.66 8.42
CA ARG A 264 -16.20 -12.08 9.02
C ARG A 264 -17.37 -11.96 8.03
N VAL A 265 -17.37 -10.94 7.17
CA VAL A 265 -18.32 -10.82 6.07
C VAL A 265 -18.17 -11.99 5.09
N LEU A 266 -16.95 -12.37 4.72
CA LEU A 266 -16.69 -13.55 3.90
C LEU A 266 -17.19 -14.85 4.57
N ARG A 267 -16.97 -14.98 5.87
CA ARG A 267 -17.46 -16.12 6.65
C ARG A 267 -18.98 -16.28 6.59
N GLN A 268 -19.71 -15.15 6.64
CA GLN A 268 -21.16 -15.15 6.48
C GLN A 268 -21.61 -15.62 5.08
N GLN A 269 -20.73 -15.54 4.08
CA GLN A 269 -20.95 -16.06 2.73
C GLN A 269 -20.52 -17.53 2.57
N GLY A 270 -20.12 -18.19 3.65
CA GLY A 270 -19.76 -19.61 3.64
C GLY A 270 -18.26 -19.91 3.49
N TRP A 271 -17.37 -18.90 3.51
CA TRP A 271 -15.93 -19.14 3.57
C TRP A 271 -15.53 -19.72 4.93
N ASN A 272 -14.73 -20.78 4.91
CA ASN A 272 -14.24 -21.40 6.14
C ASN A 272 -13.04 -20.63 6.71
N ILE A 273 -13.31 -19.61 7.49
CA ILE A 273 -12.28 -18.72 8.10
C ILE A 273 -12.52 -18.71 9.61
N PRO A 274 -11.94 -19.65 10.39
CA PRO A 274 -12.11 -19.66 11.84
C PRO A 274 -11.39 -18.48 12.51
N GLU A 275 -11.88 -18.06 13.68
CA GLU A 275 -11.26 -16.94 14.44
C GLU A 275 -9.78 -17.22 14.77
N SER A 276 -9.41 -18.49 14.98
CA SER A 276 -8.01 -18.89 15.16
C SER A 276 -7.13 -18.56 13.96
N ALA A 277 -7.63 -18.73 12.73
CA ALA A 277 -6.90 -18.37 11.51
C ALA A 277 -6.77 -16.84 11.37
N ILE A 278 -7.80 -16.08 11.73
CA ILE A 278 -7.72 -14.62 11.77
C ILE A 278 -6.63 -14.18 12.75
N ARG A 279 -6.61 -14.71 13.98
CA ARG A 279 -5.57 -14.43 14.97
C ARG A 279 -4.19 -14.77 14.44
N THR A 280 -3.99 -16.02 14.01
CA THR A 280 -2.69 -16.50 13.51
C THR A 280 -2.18 -15.63 12.36
N GLY A 281 -3.04 -15.31 11.39
CA GLY A 281 -2.66 -14.49 10.25
C GLY A 281 -2.26 -13.06 10.65
N LEU A 282 -2.97 -12.44 11.60
CA LEU A 282 -2.61 -11.11 12.10
C LEU A 282 -1.31 -11.12 12.91
N GLU A 283 -1.05 -12.18 13.67
CA GLU A 283 0.17 -12.32 14.48
C GLU A 283 1.42 -12.66 13.63
N GLN A 284 1.22 -13.15 12.41
CA GLN A 284 2.31 -13.54 11.50
C GLN A 284 2.50 -12.58 10.32
N VAL A 285 1.61 -11.58 10.15
CA VAL A 285 1.70 -10.66 9.02
C VAL A 285 2.99 -9.86 9.04
N SER A 286 3.61 -9.73 7.87
CA SER A 286 4.76 -8.85 7.63
C SER A 286 4.46 -7.92 6.46
N TRP A 287 4.72 -6.63 6.64
CA TRP A 287 4.52 -5.65 5.58
C TRP A 287 5.58 -4.54 5.66
N PRO A 288 6.71 -4.71 4.97
CA PRO A 288 7.82 -3.76 5.00
C PRO A 288 7.44 -2.34 4.60
N GLY A 289 8.22 -1.34 5.07
CA GLY A 289 8.08 0.06 4.69
C GLY A 289 6.82 0.75 5.20
N ARG A 290 6.16 0.21 6.23
CA ARG A 290 5.02 0.83 6.90
C ARG A 290 5.25 0.91 8.40
N PHE A 291 5.85 2.01 8.83
CA PHE A 291 6.32 2.23 10.20
C PHE A 291 7.18 1.05 10.68
N GLU A 292 8.16 0.72 9.86
CA GLU A 292 9.05 -0.40 10.07
C GLU A 292 10.27 0.03 10.90
N LEU A 293 10.60 -0.76 11.91
CA LEU A 293 11.78 -0.53 12.73
C LEU A 293 12.95 -1.36 12.17
N LEU A 294 13.92 -0.70 11.54
CA LEU A 294 15.12 -1.35 11.00
C LEU A 294 16.14 -1.64 12.10
N ARG A 295 16.13 -0.86 13.17
CA ARG A 295 16.96 -1.04 14.38
C ARG A 295 16.23 -0.47 15.59
N HIS A 296 16.34 -1.14 16.73
CA HIS A 296 15.67 -0.75 17.98
C HIS A 296 16.40 0.35 18.74
N SER A 297 17.74 0.30 18.79
CA SER A 297 18.55 1.24 19.60
C SER A 297 19.93 1.47 18.97
N PRO A 298 20.31 2.71 18.63
CA PRO A 298 19.37 3.84 18.46
C PRO A 298 18.34 3.52 17.39
N ALA A 299 17.10 3.98 17.57
CA ALA A 299 15.99 3.57 16.70
C ALA A 299 16.16 4.12 15.28
N PHE A 300 15.95 3.27 14.27
CA PHE A 300 15.84 3.68 12.87
C PHE A 300 14.49 3.22 12.31
N VAL A 301 13.60 4.18 12.08
CA VAL A 301 12.24 3.95 11.56
C VAL A 301 12.21 4.23 10.07
N LEU A 302 11.55 3.35 9.29
CA LEU A 302 11.29 3.54 7.87
C LEU A 302 9.77 3.54 7.64
N ASP A 303 9.26 4.61 7.03
CA ASP A 303 7.83 4.73 6.72
C ASP A 303 7.57 5.31 5.32
N GLY A 304 6.61 4.75 4.62
CA GLY A 304 6.25 5.17 3.26
C GLY A 304 5.20 6.27 3.17
N SER A 305 4.94 7.03 4.23
CA SER A 305 4.02 8.16 4.20
C SER A 305 4.47 9.21 3.20
N HIS A 306 3.54 9.66 2.35
CA HIS A 306 3.85 10.54 1.22
C HIS A 306 2.74 11.56 0.95
N ASN A 307 1.75 11.67 1.82
CA ASN A 307 0.68 12.66 1.81
C ASN A 307 0.37 13.11 3.24
N ALA A 308 -0.27 14.24 3.41
CA ALA A 308 -0.54 14.80 4.73
C ALA A 308 -1.39 13.87 5.62
N HIS A 309 -2.35 13.16 5.04
CA HIS A 309 -3.18 12.20 5.79
C HIS A 309 -2.33 11.04 6.34
N GLY A 310 -1.43 10.44 5.56
CA GLY A 310 -0.48 9.42 6.00
C GLY A 310 0.51 9.99 7.01
N MET A 311 1.03 11.19 6.76
CA MET A 311 1.99 11.84 7.62
C MET A 311 1.45 12.09 9.03
N ARG A 312 0.16 12.48 9.16
CA ARG A 312 -0.49 12.59 10.49
C ARG A 312 -0.47 11.27 11.25
N ALA A 313 -0.74 10.16 10.56
CA ALA A 313 -0.74 8.84 11.18
C ALA A 313 0.67 8.41 11.62
N THR A 314 1.70 8.70 10.79
CA THR A 314 3.10 8.44 11.12
C THR A 314 3.56 9.29 12.29
N VAL A 315 3.28 10.59 12.29
CA VAL A 315 3.60 11.51 13.40
C VAL A 315 2.94 11.05 14.71
N GLN A 316 1.68 10.60 14.65
CA GLN A 316 1.04 10.03 15.84
C GLN A 316 1.77 8.77 16.32
N SER A 317 2.15 7.89 15.42
CA SER A 317 2.92 6.67 15.74
C SER A 317 4.28 7.00 16.37
N LEU A 318 4.98 8.01 15.85
CA LEU A 318 6.26 8.47 16.43
C LEU A 318 6.05 8.98 17.86
N LYS A 319 5.01 9.78 18.12
CA LYS A 319 4.67 10.29 19.47
C LYS A 319 4.32 9.17 20.44
N ASP A 320 3.56 8.17 19.98
CA ASP A 320 3.11 7.07 20.80
C ASP A 320 4.24 6.09 21.16
N ARG A 321 5.15 5.83 20.20
CA ARG A 321 6.25 4.88 20.37
C ARG A 321 7.53 5.49 20.96
N PHE A 322 7.74 6.77 20.76
CA PHE A 322 8.93 7.50 21.20
C PHE A 322 8.54 8.80 21.91
N PRO A 323 7.86 8.73 23.07
CA PRO A 323 7.33 9.90 23.73
C PRO A 323 8.44 10.88 24.13
N GLY A 324 8.25 12.14 23.77
CA GLY A 324 9.18 13.23 24.09
C GLY A 324 10.48 13.26 23.29
N GLN A 325 10.71 12.33 22.37
CA GLN A 325 11.91 12.32 21.54
C GLN A 325 11.79 13.24 20.32
N LYS A 326 12.95 13.76 19.89
CA LYS A 326 13.15 14.47 18.63
C LYS A 326 13.86 13.54 17.65
N PHE A 327 13.64 13.76 16.37
CA PHE A 327 14.13 12.89 15.30
C PHE A 327 15.05 13.64 14.36
N VAL A 328 16.08 12.95 13.88
CA VAL A 328 16.68 13.28 12.60
C VAL A 328 15.82 12.66 11.52
N PHE A 329 15.21 13.50 10.67
CA PHE A 329 14.38 13.02 9.57
C PHE A 329 15.23 12.91 8.30
N LEU A 330 15.27 11.70 7.70
CA LEU A 330 15.78 11.46 6.35
C LEU A 330 14.58 11.53 5.39
N VAL A 331 14.53 12.54 4.53
CA VAL A 331 13.32 12.80 3.73
C VAL A 331 13.59 12.86 2.23
N SER A 332 12.66 12.28 1.47
CA SER A 332 12.50 12.49 0.04
C SER A 332 11.03 12.67 -0.28
N ILE A 333 10.66 13.74 -0.98
CA ILE A 333 9.27 14.10 -1.26
C ILE A 333 9.08 14.28 -2.76
N MET A 334 7.95 13.83 -3.30
CA MET A 334 7.59 14.05 -4.70
C MET A 334 7.17 15.52 -4.91
N ALA A 335 7.58 16.12 -6.03
CA ALA A 335 7.34 17.54 -6.34
C ALA A 335 5.85 17.89 -6.51
N ASP A 336 4.99 16.90 -6.72
CA ASP A 336 3.55 17.05 -6.84
C ASP A 336 2.78 16.99 -5.51
N LYS A 337 3.50 16.85 -4.38
CA LYS A 337 2.89 16.79 -3.03
C LYS A 337 2.90 18.13 -2.31
N ASP A 338 2.01 18.26 -1.34
CA ASP A 338 1.97 19.44 -0.46
C ASP A 338 3.07 19.34 0.61
N VAL A 339 4.24 19.91 0.26
CA VAL A 339 5.43 19.89 1.12
C VAL A 339 5.20 20.68 2.41
N ASP A 340 4.53 21.83 2.33
CA ASP A 340 4.30 22.71 3.49
C ASP A 340 3.42 22.02 4.53
N GLU A 341 2.32 21.37 4.11
CA GLU A 341 1.47 20.62 5.03
C GLU A 341 2.21 19.45 5.68
N MET A 342 3.06 18.76 4.93
CA MET A 342 3.90 17.67 5.48
C MET A 342 4.92 18.21 6.47
N LEU A 343 5.60 19.32 6.17
CA LEU A 343 6.57 19.95 7.06
C LEU A 343 5.93 20.48 8.34
N ALA A 344 4.73 21.06 8.25
CA ALA A 344 3.99 21.53 9.43
C ALA A 344 3.74 20.38 10.44
N LEU A 345 3.58 19.15 9.96
CA LEU A 345 3.39 17.99 10.79
C LEU A 345 4.71 17.47 11.40
N LEU A 346 5.81 17.50 10.63
CA LEU A 346 7.10 16.94 11.03
C LEU A 346 7.93 17.91 11.91
N ALA A 347 7.90 19.21 11.61
CA ALA A 347 8.73 20.22 12.26
C ALA A 347 8.66 20.19 13.81
N PRO A 348 7.47 19.98 14.43
CA PRO A 348 7.39 19.88 15.90
C PRO A 348 8.17 18.69 16.50
N LEU A 349 8.47 17.65 15.71
CA LEU A 349 9.25 16.48 16.14
C LEU A 349 10.68 16.50 15.63
N ALA A 350 11.01 17.41 14.73
CA ALA A 350 12.34 17.45 14.12
C ALA A 350 13.38 18.02 15.07
N GLU A 351 14.53 17.36 15.11
CA GLU A 351 15.80 17.95 15.51
C GLU A 351 16.45 18.62 14.29
N ARG A 352 16.53 17.89 13.20
CA ARG A 352 16.99 18.35 11.88
C ARG A 352 16.53 17.43 10.75
N PHE A 353 16.77 17.85 9.51
CA PHE A 353 16.45 17.09 8.32
C PHE A 353 17.70 16.80 7.49
N VAL A 354 17.76 15.61 6.92
CA VAL A 354 18.66 15.24 5.81
C VAL A 354 17.77 14.95 4.60
N THR A 355 18.02 15.61 3.48
CA THR A 355 17.23 15.45 2.27
C THR A 355 17.99 14.64 1.23
N VAL A 356 17.27 13.77 0.51
CA VAL A 356 17.80 12.97 -0.60
C VAL A 356 16.84 13.01 -1.78
N THR A 357 17.36 12.74 -2.99
CA THR A 357 16.53 12.59 -4.19
C THR A 357 16.25 11.11 -4.42
N ALA A 358 14.98 10.68 -4.36
CA ALA A 358 14.59 9.32 -4.72
C ALA A 358 14.82 9.05 -6.22
N HIS A 359 15.06 7.80 -6.58
CA HIS A 359 15.20 7.36 -7.97
C HIS A 359 13.84 7.35 -8.70
N ASN A 360 13.24 8.53 -8.83
CA ASN A 360 11.96 8.74 -9.50
C ASN A 360 11.96 10.12 -10.17
N PRO A 361 11.55 10.26 -11.44
CA PRO A 361 11.56 11.54 -12.16
C PRO A 361 10.67 12.62 -11.54
N ARG A 362 9.73 12.24 -10.66
CA ARG A 362 8.88 13.20 -9.92
C ARG A 362 9.47 13.63 -8.59
N ALA A 363 10.62 13.07 -8.17
CA ALA A 363 11.24 13.42 -6.90
C ALA A 363 11.70 14.87 -6.92
N MET A 364 11.45 15.61 -5.84
CA MET A 364 12.04 16.93 -5.65
C MET A 364 13.55 16.76 -5.41
N PRO A 365 14.41 17.54 -6.10
CA PRO A 365 15.85 17.49 -5.86
C PRO A 365 16.18 17.76 -4.39
N ALA A 366 17.13 17.01 -3.84
CA ALA A 366 17.51 17.09 -2.43
C ALA A 366 17.86 18.54 -1.99
N GLN A 367 18.63 19.25 -2.81
CA GLN A 367 19.01 20.63 -2.52
C GLN A 367 17.79 21.56 -2.46
N THR A 368 16.86 21.43 -3.41
CA THR A 368 15.63 22.23 -3.44
C THR A 368 14.76 21.94 -2.20
N LEU A 369 14.63 20.67 -1.83
CA LEU A 369 13.89 20.29 -0.63
C LEU A 369 14.54 20.83 0.65
N ALA A 370 15.88 20.77 0.75
CA ALA A 370 16.60 21.32 1.89
C ALA A 370 16.43 22.84 2.01
N GLU A 371 16.46 23.56 0.87
CA GLU A 371 16.18 25.01 0.84
C GLU A 371 14.76 25.34 1.29
N HIS A 372 13.78 24.57 0.82
CA HIS A 372 12.39 24.72 1.24
C HIS A 372 12.21 24.48 2.75
N ILE A 373 12.82 23.42 3.30
CA ILE A 373 12.79 23.12 4.73
C ILE A 373 13.46 24.23 5.56
N ARG A 374 14.59 24.80 5.09
CA ARG A 374 15.26 25.93 5.75
C ARG A 374 14.40 27.20 5.72
N ALA A 375 13.71 27.46 4.59
CA ALA A 375 12.78 28.58 4.48
C ALA A 375 11.58 28.41 5.43
N TYR A 376 11.19 27.18 5.73
CA TYR A 376 10.18 26.86 6.73
C TYR A 376 10.65 27.08 8.19
N GLY A 377 11.94 27.37 8.40
CA GLY A 377 12.54 27.62 9.71
C GLY A 377 13.19 26.42 10.40
N CYS A 378 13.37 25.31 9.68
CA CYS A 378 13.99 24.09 10.19
C CYS A 378 15.45 23.98 9.73
N THR A 379 16.29 23.26 10.48
CA THR A 379 17.65 22.90 10.06
C THR A 379 17.61 21.75 9.06
N ALA A 380 18.21 21.94 7.88
CA ALA A 380 18.26 20.92 6.84
C ALA A 380 19.56 20.95 6.06
N GLU A 381 20.03 19.79 5.63
CA GLU A 381 21.15 19.61 4.71
C GLU A 381 20.79 18.59 3.62
N ALA A 382 21.33 18.79 2.42
CA ALA A 382 21.12 17.87 1.30
C ALA A 382 22.30 16.89 1.23
N ALA A 383 22.01 15.63 0.96
CA ALA A 383 23.00 14.60 0.66
C ALA A 383 22.99 14.25 -0.83
N ASP A 384 24.15 13.88 -1.37
CA ASP A 384 24.37 13.63 -2.79
C ASP A 384 23.79 12.28 -3.26
N SER A 385 23.57 11.34 -2.33
CA SER A 385 22.97 10.03 -2.60
C SER A 385 22.13 9.55 -1.42
N ILE A 386 21.30 8.54 -1.63
CA ILE A 386 20.52 7.93 -0.55
C ILE A 386 21.45 7.28 0.48
N GLU A 387 22.54 6.62 0.05
CA GLU A 387 23.55 6.02 0.95
C GLU A 387 24.23 7.08 1.82
N ALA A 388 24.68 8.19 1.21
CA ALA A 388 25.25 9.31 1.95
C ALA A 388 24.22 9.92 2.93
N GLY A 389 22.96 10.00 2.52
CA GLY A 389 21.87 10.49 3.35
C GLY A 389 21.60 9.61 4.57
N VAL A 390 21.59 8.29 4.40
CA VAL A 390 21.43 7.33 5.52
C VAL A 390 22.60 7.45 6.48
N ALA A 391 23.85 7.42 5.99
CA ALA A 391 25.04 7.57 6.82
C ALA A 391 25.03 8.88 7.60
N ARG A 392 24.68 9.98 6.94
CA ARG A 392 24.61 11.30 7.55
C ARG A 392 23.50 11.41 8.59
N ALA A 393 22.32 10.83 8.32
CA ALA A 393 21.23 10.82 9.27
C ALA A 393 21.58 10.01 10.53
N GLU A 394 22.28 8.88 10.41
CA GLU A 394 22.79 8.11 11.54
C GLU A 394 23.85 8.88 12.35
N GLU A 395 24.82 9.52 11.67
CA GLU A 395 25.83 10.35 12.33
C GLU A 395 25.19 11.48 13.15
N LEU A 396 24.23 12.18 12.56
CA LEU A 396 23.52 13.29 13.21
C LEU A 396 22.57 12.82 14.31
N GLY A 397 21.99 11.63 14.16
CA GLY A 397 21.13 11.02 15.17
C GLY A 397 21.91 10.62 16.42
N GLY A 398 23.13 10.10 16.25
CA GLY A 398 23.93 9.61 17.38
C GLY A 398 23.17 8.58 18.20
N GLU A 399 22.85 8.90 19.45
CA GLU A 399 22.03 8.06 20.34
C GLU A 399 20.51 8.30 20.17
N GLY A 400 20.12 9.32 19.41
CA GLY A 400 18.73 9.65 19.14
C GLY A 400 18.14 8.88 17.95
N PRO A 401 16.81 8.92 17.79
CA PRO A 401 16.13 8.18 16.72
C PRO A 401 16.24 8.89 15.37
N VAL A 402 16.34 8.08 14.33
CA VAL A 402 16.23 8.49 12.92
C VAL A 402 14.91 8.00 12.36
N CYS A 403 14.25 8.81 11.52
CA CYS A 403 13.07 8.39 10.78
C CYS A 403 13.19 8.75 9.30
N ALA A 404 13.22 7.74 8.43
CA ALA A 404 13.23 7.88 6.98
C ALA A 404 11.80 7.81 6.43
N LEU A 405 11.35 8.86 5.72
CA LEU A 405 9.97 8.96 5.21
C LEU A 405 9.81 9.97 4.07
N GLY A 406 8.60 10.08 3.52
CA GLY A 406 8.19 11.07 2.50
C GLY A 406 7.87 10.47 1.14
N THR A 407 8.31 9.25 0.86
CA THR A 407 7.90 8.46 -0.31
C THR A 407 8.21 6.98 -0.13
N LEU A 408 7.44 6.11 -0.81
CA LEU A 408 7.80 4.68 -0.90
C LEU A 408 8.94 4.42 -1.89
N TYR A 409 9.14 5.29 -2.87
CA TYR A 409 10.10 5.07 -3.96
C TYR A 409 11.56 5.05 -3.53
N PHE A 410 11.89 5.52 -2.33
CA PHE A 410 13.25 5.43 -1.79
C PHE A 410 13.39 4.38 -0.68
N SER A 411 12.29 3.77 -0.24
CA SER A 411 12.29 2.87 0.92
C SER A 411 13.20 1.65 0.73
N GLY A 412 13.24 1.09 -0.48
CA GLY A 412 14.14 -0.02 -0.81
C GLY A 412 15.61 0.38 -0.74
N ASP A 413 15.95 1.52 -1.32
CA ASP A 413 17.32 2.05 -1.32
C ASP A 413 17.81 2.37 0.11
N VAL A 414 16.93 2.97 0.94
CA VAL A 414 17.23 3.23 2.36
C VAL A 414 17.49 1.92 3.11
N ARG A 415 16.66 0.88 2.90
CA ARG A 415 16.87 -0.44 3.54
C ARG A 415 18.20 -1.06 3.14
N GLN A 416 18.55 -1.01 1.86
CA GLN A 416 19.80 -1.55 1.34
C GLN A 416 21.00 -0.75 1.88
N ALA A 417 20.93 0.58 1.86
CA ALA A 417 21.98 1.45 2.40
C ALA A 417 22.17 1.20 3.90
N PHE A 418 21.07 1.16 4.66
CA PHE A 418 21.10 0.88 6.09
C PHE A 418 21.73 -0.50 6.39
N ALA A 419 21.34 -1.53 5.67
CA ALA A 419 21.89 -2.87 5.85
C ALA A 419 23.41 -2.93 5.55
N ARG A 420 23.88 -2.23 4.51
CA ARG A 420 25.31 -2.16 4.17
C ARG A 420 26.15 -1.43 5.23
N LEU A 421 25.58 -0.37 5.81
CA LEU A 421 26.29 0.45 6.82
C LEU A 421 26.35 -0.24 8.20
N ASN A 422 25.42 -1.15 8.47
CA ASN A 422 25.29 -1.83 9.76
C ASN A 422 25.62 -3.34 9.67
N ALA A 423 26.21 -3.82 8.56
CA ALA A 423 26.73 -5.17 8.38
C ALA A 423 28.16 -5.28 8.91
#